data_ac6fe6716004c0ed4c2c61682064b84a
#
_entry.id   ac6fe6716004c0ed4c2c61682064b84a
#
_cell.length_a   1.000
_cell.length_b   1.000
_cell.length_c   1.000
_cell.angle_alpha   90.00
_cell.angle_beta   90.00
_cell.angle_gamma   90.00
#
_symmetry.space_group_name_H-M   'P 1'
#
loop_
_entity.id
_entity.type
_entity.pdbx_description
1 polymer ?
#
loop_
_entity_poly.entity_id
_entity_poly.type
_entity_poly.pdbx_seq_one_letter_code
_entity_poly.pdbx_strand_id
1 'polypeptide(L)'
;MTFSVLGCHPDAESREGGEPAGCRRGCGHPRYSRGRRYIRAKLFALFVTVLALFPASVVAQHFDGARAYNYAREFVAIGPRWPTGPGHIKAQAFLRDHLQHDNLEEDAFLADTPIGPVNLRNFIVRFPGAKDGVIVLGTHYETNYPLRNIDFVGANDGGSTTGLLLAIADKLRAETAGGRKLDGYSVWLVFFDGEEAFVNWSESDSTYGSRHLAAKWDRDGTLKRIKAFMLADMIGDKDLDIQRETASTGWLVDLVRKAAHKYGYDRYFFQTQMAVEDDHLPFLKRGVPAIDIIDLDYGPNNSYHHTAQDTMDKISAKSLTIDGDVFMETIRLIDGR
;
A
#
# COMPACT_ATOMS: atom_id res chain seq x y z
N MET A 1 39.71 1.00 -37.46
CA MET A 1 39.27 1.54 -38.74
C MET A 1 38.22 2.56 -38.43
N THR A 2 38.63 3.68 -38.26
CA THR A 2 38.61 5.08 -38.73
C THR A 2 37.66 5.32 -39.89
N PHE A 3 36.82 6.35 -39.71
CA PHE A 3 36.48 7.53 -40.52
C PHE A 3 35.09 8.03 -40.09
N SER A 4 34.84 9.11 -39.42
CA SER A 4 35.08 10.56 -39.61
C SER A 4 34.61 11.12 -40.97
N VAL A 5 33.79 12.12 -40.93
CA VAL A 5 33.96 13.55 -41.38
C VAL A 5 32.58 14.15 -41.79
N LEU A 6 32.10 15.21 -41.08
CA LEU A 6 32.03 16.65 -41.46
C LEU A 6 31.09 16.92 -42.64
N GLY A 7 30.27 17.91 -42.68
CA GLY A 7 30.20 19.29 -42.24
C GLY A 7 29.17 20.00 -43.06
N CYS A 8 28.73 21.03 -42.74
CA CYS A 8 28.85 22.49 -42.75
C CYS A 8 27.56 23.20 -43.16
N HIS A 9 27.29 24.21 -42.39
CA HIS A 9 26.57 25.47 -42.74
C HIS A 9 27.23 26.18 -43.94
N PRO A 10 26.66 27.22 -44.58
CA PRO A 10 26.27 28.47 -43.95
C PRO A 10 25.16 29.34 -44.63
N ASP A 11 24.75 30.37 -43.85
CA ASP A 11 24.63 31.80 -44.12
C ASP A 11 23.65 32.28 -45.21
N ALA A 12 22.95 33.36 -45.13
CA ALA A 12 22.96 34.65 -44.50
C ALA A 12 22.20 35.66 -45.37
N GLU A 13 21.71 36.73 -44.73
CA GLU A 13 21.53 38.11 -45.27
C GLU A 13 20.41 38.39 -46.25
N SER A 14 19.67 39.47 -46.23
CA SER A 14 19.61 40.74 -45.51
C SER A 14 18.69 41.68 -46.32
N ARG A 15 18.26 42.73 -45.66
CA ARG A 15 17.95 44.09 -46.18
C ARG A 15 16.53 44.46 -46.58
N GLU A 16 16.01 45.32 -45.75
CA GLU A 16 15.83 46.80 -45.90
C GLU A 16 14.72 47.26 -46.83
N GLY A 17 13.79 48.05 -46.31
CA GLY A 17 13.74 49.46 -46.60
C GLY A 17 12.34 50.00 -46.85
N GLY A 18 11.98 51.05 -46.14
CA GLY A 18 11.28 52.17 -46.76
C GLY A 18 9.90 52.56 -46.22
N GLU A 19 9.90 53.45 -45.25
CA GLU A 19 8.86 54.52 -45.17
C GLU A 19 8.98 55.49 -46.34
N PRO A 20 7.95 56.31 -46.68
CA PRO A 20 7.58 57.43 -45.82
C PRO A 20 6.12 57.97 -45.94
N ALA A 21 5.75 58.65 -44.89
CA ALA A 21 5.08 59.96 -44.75
C ALA A 21 3.89 60.40 -45.61
N GLY A 22 2.92 61.00 -44.93
CA GLY A 22 2.12 62.12 -45.44
C GLY A 22 0.67 62.13 -45.01
N CYS A 23 0.30 62.83 -44.05
CA CYS A 23 -0.19 64.20 -43.86
C CYS A 23 -1.71 64.40 -43.90
N ARG A 24 -2.24 64.90 -42.79
CA ARG A 24 -3.25 65.95 -42.58
C ARG A 24 -4.76 65.72 -42.61
N ARG A 25 -5.28 66.05 -41.38
CA ARG A 25 -6.42 66.93 -41.08
C ARG A 25 -7.84 66.43 -41.29
N GLY A 26 -8.63 66.55 -40.24
CA GLY A 26 -10.05 66.73 -40.31
C GLY A 26 -10.80 66.49 -39.02
N CYS A 27 -11.19 67.56 -38.37
CA CYS A 27 -12.02 67.68 -37.17
C CYS A 27 -13.36 66.94 -37.23
N GLY A 28 -13.85 66.52 -36.11
CA GLY A 28 -15.25 66.17 -35.92
C GLY A 28 -15.54 65.37 -34.64
N HIS A 29 -15.79 66.06 -33.51
CA HIS A 29 -16.56 65.46 -32.40
C HIS A 29 -18.02 65.31 -32.82
N PRO A 30 -18.69 64.23 -32.39
CA PRO A 30 -19.67 64.46 -31.35
C PRO A 30 -19.72 63.43 -30.25
N ARG A 31 -20.17 63.87 -29.12
CA ARG A 31 -20.50 63.16 -27.90
C ARG A 31 -21.56 62.11 -28.16
N TYR A 32 -21.34 60.86 -27.68
CA TYR A 32 -22.37 59.90 -27.24
C TYR A 32 -21.66 58.75 -26.57
N SER A 33 -21.99 58.30 -25.50
CA SER A 33 -23.00 57.97 -24.53
C SER A 33 -22.39 56.98 -23.50
N ARG A 34 -22.45 57.32 -22.27
CA ARG A 34 -22.00 56.59 -21.10
C ARG A 34 -22.77 55.28 -20.77
N GLY A 35 -23.57 54.75 -21.72
CA GLY A 35 -24.52 53.67 -21.41
C GLY A 35 -24.04 52.23 -21.58
N ARG A 36 -22.99 51.97 -22.38
CA ARG A 36 -22.61 50.57 -22.73
C ARG A 36 -21.55 49.88 -21.83
N ARG A 37 -20.88 50.65 -20.98
CA ARG A 37 -19.84 50.06 -20.10
C ARG A 37 -20.36 49.39 -18.85
N TYR A 38 -21.57 49.79 -18.38
CA TYR A 38 -22.17 49.25 -17.14
C TYR A 38 -22.79 47.87 -17.32
N ILE A 39 -23.29 47.52 -18.50
CA ILE A 39 -23.93 46.21 -18.73
C ILE A 39 -22.87 45.11 -18.92
N ARG A 40 -21.70 45.42 -19.52
CA ARG A 40 -20.62 44.43 -19.68
C ARG A 40 -19.92 44.13 -18.35
N ALA A 41 -19.78 45.10 -17.47
CA ALA A 41 -19.18 44.89 -16.14
C ALA A 41 -20.09 44.07 -15.20
N LYS A 42 -21.41 44.22 -15.27
CA LYS A 42 -22.35 43.43 -14.48
C LYS A 42 -22.46 41.97 -14.93
N LEU A 43 -22.39 41.72 -16.23
CA LEU A 43 -22.40 40.37 -16.79
C LEU A 43 -21.07 39.63 -16.49
N PHE A 44 -19.95 40.33 -16.46
CA PHE A 44 -18.65 39.72 -16.12
C PHE A 44 -18.55 39.39 -14.62
N ALA A 45 -19.10 40.23 -13.73
CA ALA A 45 -19.18 39.98 -12.30
C ALA A 45 -20.10 38.80 -11.96
N LEU A 46 -21.21 38.63 -12.73
CA LEU A 46 -22.12 37.51 -12.53
C LEU A 46 -21.52 36.17 -13.00
N PHE A 47 -20.69 36.19 -14.05
CA PHE A 47 -20.01 35.00 -14.55
C PHE A 47 -18.88 34.51 -13.63
N VAL A 48 -18.14 35.44 -13.00
CA VAL A 48 -17.09 35.11 -12.02
C VAL A 48 -17.70 34.57 -10.72
N THR A 49 -18.88 35.06 -10.30
CA THR A 49 -19.53 34.59 -9.07
C THR A 49 -20.18 33.21 -9.25
N VAL A 50 -20.62 32.85 -10.45
CA VAL A 50 -21.17 31.50 -10.73
C VAL A 50 -20.08 30.45 -10.84
N LEU A 51 -18.86 30.80 -11.29
CA LEU A 51 -17.73 29.86 -11.34
C LEU A 51 -17.16 29.50 -9.94
N ALA A 52 -17.39 30.33 -8.93
CA ALA A 52 -16.93 30.12 -7.55
C ALA A 52 -17.84 29.20 -6.72
N LEU A 53 -18.99 28.78 -7.27
CA LEU A 53 -19.98 27.96 -6.57
C LEU A 53 -20.03 26.50 -7.02
N PHE A 54 -19.15 26.06 -7.92
CA PHE A 54 -18.97 24.63 -8.14
C PHE A 54 -18.10 24.09 -6.99
N PRO A 55 -18.65 23.21 -6.13
CA PRO A 55 -17.80 22.53 -5.18
C PRO A 55 -16.73 21.81 -5.99
N ALA A 56 -15.46 22.13 -5.74
CA ALA A 56 -14.38 21.31 -6.25
C ALA A 56 -14.71 19.89 -5.77
N SER A 57 -15.05 19.01 -6.70
CA SER A 57 -15.18 17.60 -6.40
C SER A 57 -13.84 17.19 -5.82
N VAL A 58 -13.78 16.98 -4.51
CA VAL A 58 -12.62 16.38 -3.88
C VAL A 58 -12.55 14.96 -4.47
N VAL A 59 -11.80 14.80 -5.54
CA VAL A 59 -11.44 13.48 -6.04
C VAL A 59 -10.75 12.80 -4.88
N ALA A 60 -11.34 11.73 -4.37
CA ALA A 60 -10.71 10.94 -3.32
C ALA A 60 -9.32 10.54 -3.83
N GLN A 61 -8.28 10.97 -3.10
CA GLN A 61 -6.92 10.62 -3.48
C GLN A 61 -6.76 9.12 -3.23
N HIS A 62 -6.47 8.38 -4.31
CA HIS A 62 -6.18 6.96 -4.21
C HIS A 62 -4.87 6.71 -3.47
N PHE A 63 -4.74 5.54 -2.90
CA PHE A 63 -3.51 5.06 -2.31
C PHE A 63 -2.40 4.95 -3.37
N ASP A 64 -1.16 5.24 -2.98
CA ASP A 64 -0.01 5.17 -3.89
C ASP A 64 0.47 3.71 -4.06
N GLY A 65 -0.26 2.94 -4.84
CA GLY A 65 0.12 1.57 -5.17
C GLY A 65 1.39 1.47 -6.01
N ALA A 66 1.78 2.53 -6.73
CA ALA A 66 3.07 2.56 -7.42
C ALA A 66 4.23 2.59 -6.41
N ARG A 67 4.08 3.32 -5.31
CA ARG A 67 5.04 3.31 -4.21
C ARG A 67 5.13 1.93 -3.56
N ALA A 68 3.98 1.30 -3.26
CA ALA A 68 3.93 -0.06 -2.73
C ALA A 68 4.60 -1.08 -3.66
N TYR A 69 4.32 -1.01 -4.96
CA TYR A 69 4.95 -1.87 -5.97
C TYR A 69 6.47 -1.66 -6.06
N ASN A 70 6.96 -0.44 -5.92
CA ASN A 70 8.38 -0.15 -5.89
C ASN A 70 9.05 -0.77 -4.67
N TYR A 71 8.45 -0.66 -3.49
CA TYR A 71 8.93 -1.35 -2.29
C TYR A 71 8.94 -2.87 -2.45
N ALA A 72 7.86 -3.46 -2.97
CA ALA A 72 7.80 -4.89 -3.28
C ALA A 72 8.94 -5.28 -4.22
N ARG A 73 9.18 -4.52 -5.29
CA ARG A 73 10.26 -4.79 -6.26
C ARG A 73 11.64 -4.74 -5.62
N GLU A 74 11.92 -3.75 -4.77
CA GLU A 74 13.20 -3.63 -4.07
C GLU A 74 13.39 -4.77 -3.08
N PHE A 75 12.32 -5.16 -2.38
CA PHE A 75 12.34 -6.26 -1.42
C PHE A 75 12.52 -7.62 -2.11
N VAL A 76 11.78 -7.89 -3.16
CA VAL A 76 11.84 -9.14 -3.94
C VAL A 76 13.20 -9.30 -4.65
N ALA A 77 13.86 -8.19 -5.01
CA ALA A 77 15.22 -8.22 -5.59
C ALA A 77 16.29 -8.78 -4.64
N ILE A 78 15.99 -8.95 -3.35
CA ILE A 78 16.84 -9.67 -2.39
C ILE A 78 16.98 -11.15 -2.79
N GLY A 79 15.99 -11.70 -3.51
CA GLY A 79 15.86 -13.12 -3.85
C GLY A 79 15.11 -13.92 -2.79
N PRO A 80 15.21 -15.25 -2.79
CA PRO A 80 14.58 -16.13 -1.82
C PRO A 80 14.98 -15.77 -0.37
N ARG A 81 13.97 -15.65 0.50
CA ARG A 81 14.10 -15.11 1.88
C ARG A 81 13.78 -16.16 2.95
N TRP A 82 13.90 -17.46 2.61
CA TRP A 82 13.59 -18.54 3.54
C TRP A 82 14.37 -18.42 4.87
N PRO A 83 13.76 -18.74 6.04
CA PRO A 83 14.36 -18.59 7.37
C PRO A 83 15.75 -19.27 7.45
N THR A 84 16.69 -18.61 8.13
CA THR A 84 18.12 -18.98 8.22
C THR A 84 18.96 -18.75 6.95
N GLY A 85 18.35 -18.43 5.82
CA GLY A 85 19.07 -18.18 4.57
C GLY A 85 19.69 -16.78 4.51
N PRO A 86 20.62 -16.56 3.56
CA PRO A 86 21.24 -15.25 3.41
C PRO A 86 20.26 -14.16 2.96
N GLY A 87 19.22 -14.52 2.20
CA GLY A 87 18.15 -13.61 1.81
C GLY A 87 17.31 -13.18 3.01
N HIS A 88 17.03 -14.06 3.95
CA HIS A 88 16.31 -13.75 5.19
C HIS A 88 17.03 -12.68 6.02
N ILE A 89 18.36 -12.81 6.20
CA ILE A 89 19.17 -11.79 6.89
C ILE A 89 19.10 -10.44 6.19
N LYS A 90 19.16 -10.44 4.85
CA LYS A 90 19.02 -9.21 4.05
C LYS A 90 17.62 -8.61 4.14
N ALA A 91 16.56 -9.44 4.17
CA ALA A 91 15.19 -8.99 4.36
C ALA A 91 15.00 -8.30 5.71
N GLN A 92 15.54 -8.87 6.80
CA GLN A 92 15.53 -8.24 8.10
C GLN A 92 16.29 -6.90 8.12
N ALA A 93 17.44 -6.82 7.44
CA ALA A 93 18.18 -5.56 7.29
C ALA A 93 17.39 -4.54 6.48
N PHE A 94 16.75 -4.95 5.39
CA PHE A 94 15.90 -4.09 4.56
C PHE A 94 14.74 -3.48 5.36
N LEU A 95 14.01 -4.30 6.12
CA LEU A 95 12.92 -3.81 6.98
C LEU A 95 13.44 -2.84 8.03
N ARG A 96 14.55 -3.17 8.69
CA ARG A 96 15.17 -2.30 9.69
C ARG A 96 15.56 -0.95 9.09
N ASP A 97 16.20 -0.93 7.93
CA ASP A 97 16.65 0.30 7.27
C ASP A 97 15.49 1.22 6.88
N HIS A 98 14.34 0.66 6.48
CA HIS A 98 13.16 1.44 6.11
C HIS A 98 12.35 1.95 7.31
N LEU A 99 12.46 1.27 8.47
CA LEU A 99 11.60 1.49 9.64
C LEU A 99 12.35 2.03 10.86
N GLN A 100 13.70 2.15 10.82
CA GLN A 100 14.54 2.55 11.96
C GLN A 100 14.23 3.95 12.51
N HIS A 101 13.60 4.81 11.73
CA HIS A 101 13.23 6.17 12.15
C HIS A 101 11.83 6.25 12.77
N ASP A 102 11.10 5.13 12.78
CA ASP A 102 9.78 5.00 13.39
C ASP A 102 9.91 4.42 14.82
N ASN A 103 8.79 4.29 15.52
CA ASN A 103 8.74 3.57 16.79
C ASN A 103 8.76 2.06 16.52
N LEU A 104 9.95 1.55 16.17
CA LEU A 104 10.20 0.17 15.80
C LEU A 104 10.57 -0.67 17.02
N GLU A 105 9.94 -1.83 17.17
CA GLU A 105 10.34 -2.93 18.05
C GLU A 105 10.74 -4.13 17.19
N GLU A 106 11.88 -4.75 17.50
CA GLU A 106 12.31 -6.04 16.97
C GLU A 106 12.02 -7.11 18.03
N ASP A 107 11.05 -7.98 17.76
CA ASP A 107 10.62 -9.04 18.63
C ASP A 107 11.30 -10.35 18.22
N ALA A 108 12.52 -10.57 18.72
CA ALA A 108 13.32 -11.77 18.45
C ALA A 108 12.92 -12.92 19.39
N PHE A 109 12.77 -14.10 18.84
CA PHE A 109 12.41 -15.30 19.61
C PHE A 109 13.04 -16.56 19.02
N LEU A 110 13.14 -17.61 19.85
CA LEU A 110 13.57 -18.94 19.44
C LEU A 110 12.33 -19.80 19.18
N ALA A 111 12.13 -20.21 17.93
CA ALA A 111 11.06 -21.13 17.54
C ALA A 111 11.56 -22.58 17.60
N ASP A 112 10.76 -23.46 18.18
CA ASP A 112 10.98 -24.91 18.12
C ASP A 112 10.33 -25.44 16.84
N THR A 113 11.14 -25.86 15.88
CA THR A 113 10.70 -26.27 14.54
C THR A 113 11.07 -27.71 14.24
N PRO A 114 10.45 -28.37 13.25
CA PRO A 114 10.81 -29.75 12.88
C PRO A 114 12.29 -29.93 12.43
N ILE A 115 12.97 -28.84 12.06
CA ILE A 115 14.41 -28.87 11.70
C ILE A 115 15.32 -28.49 12.89
N GLY A 116 14.76 -28.34 14.08
CA GLY A 116 15.42 -27.88 15.31
C GLY A 116 15.14 -26.41 15.64
N PRO A 117 15.75 -25.88 16.69
CA PRO A 117 15.53 -24.50 17.12
C PRO A 117 16.00 -23.48 16.08
N VAL A 118 15.14 -22.51 15.72
CA VAL A 118 15.42 -21.44 14.74
C VAL A 118 15.16 -20.08 15.38
N ASN A 119 16.13 -19.14 15.22
CA ASN A 119 15.92 -17.75 15.62
C ASN A 119 15.09 -17.03 14.55
N LEU A 120 13.93 -16.53 14.95
CA LEU A 120 13.00 -15.75 14.14
C LEU A 120 12.84 -14.34 14.75
N ARG A 121 12.26 -13.42 13.96
CA ARG A 121 12.13 -12.03 14.39
C ARG A 121 10.95 -11.34 13.73
N ASN A 122 9.96 -10.95 14.52
CA ASN A 122 8.92 -10.04 14.07
C ASN A 122 9.42 -8.58 14.12
N PHE A 123 8.90 -7.72 13.23
CA PHE A 123 9.09 -6.28 13.29
C PHE A 123 7.75 -5.61 13.56
N ILE A 124 7.70 -4.73 14.58
CA ILE A 124 6.47 -4.04 14.97
C ILE A 124 6.73 -2.54 14.93
N VAL A 125 5.97 -1.81 14.12
CA VAL A 125 6.06 -0.34 14.03
C VAL A 125 4.77 0.28 14.55
N ARG A 126 4.88 1.31 15.40
CA ARG A 126 3.74 1.90 16.08
C ARG A 126 3.54 3.36 15.69
N PHE A 127 2.37 3.69 15.18
CA PHE A 127 1.93 5.05 14.90
C PHE A 127 0.87 5.44 15.93
N PRO A 128 1.10 6.51 16.73
CA PRO A 128 0.22 6.85 17.82
C PRO A 128 -1.10 7.45 17.35
N GLY A 129 -2.21 7.03 17.96
CA GLY A 129 -3.54 7.58 17.77
C GLY A 129 -4.03 8.38 18.99
N ALA A 130 -5.08 9.17 18.79
CA ALA A 130 -5.72 9.96 19.84
C ALA A 130 -6.70 9.13 20.69
N LYS A 131 -7.29 8.06 20.11
CA LYS A 131 -8.22 7.18 20.80
C LYS A 131 -7.47 6.05 21.52
N ASP A 132 -8.05 5.59 22.64
CA ASP A 132 -7.51 4.41 23.34
C ASP A 132 -7.90 3.13 22.61
N GLY A 133 -6.88 2.46 22.10
CA GLY A 133 -6.99 1.23 21.32
C GLY A 133 -5.97 1.18 20.18
N VAL A 134 -5.92 0.03 19.53
CA VAL A 134 -4.96 -0.28 18.47
C VAL A 134 -5.67 -1.01 17.33
N ILE A 135 -5.40 -0.60 16.10
CA ILE A 135 -5.66 -1.37 14.89
C ILE A 135 -4.32 -1.95 14.45
N VAL A 136 -4.25 -3.26 14.26
CA VAL A 136 -3.04 -3.95 13.79
C VAL A 136 -3.21 -4.31 12.32
N LEU A 137 -2.20 -4.01 11.49
CA LEU A 137 -2.07 -4.52 10.14
C LEU A 137 -0.89 -5.48 10.14
N GLY A 138 -1.09 -6.68 9.63
CA GLY A 138 -0.06 -7.73 9.60
C GLY A 138 0.25 -8.25 8.22
N THR A 139 1.44 -8.79 8.04
CA THR A 139 1.89 -9.59 6.90
C THR A 139 3.09 -10.42 7.32
N HIS A 140 3.39 -11.52 6.64
CA HIS A 140 4.69 -12.19 6.73
C HIS A 140 5.68 -11.58 5.73
N TYR A 141 7.00 -11.83 5.92
CA TYR A 141 8.01 -11.26 5.04
C TYR A 141 9.03 -12.29 4.49
N GLU A 142 9.09 -13.46 5.06
CA GLU A 142 9.97 -14.52 4.59
C GLU A 142 9.35 -15.30 3.42
N THR A 143 10.08 -16.26 2.88
CA THR A 143 9.61 -17.21 1.87
C THR A 143 9.71 -18.64 2.37
N ASN A 144 8.91 -19.52 1.80
CA ASN A 144 8.74 -20.91 2.17
C ASN A 144 10.07 -21.70 2.24
N TYR A 145 10.39 -22.24 3.42
CA TYR A 145 11.64 -23.00 3.65
C TYR A 145 11.74 -24.30 2.84
N PRO A 146 10.70 -25.13 2.66
CA PRO A 146 10.69 -26.28 1.77
C PRO A 146 11.13 -25.96 0.34
N LEU A 147 10.86 -24.73 -0.15
CA LEU A 147 11.18 -24.29 -1.49
C LEU A 147 12.59 -23.69 -1.65
N ARG A 148 13.44 -23.75 -0.61
CA ARG A 148 14.80 -23.17 -0.60
C ARG A 148 15.75 -23.67 -1.72
N ASN A 149 15.41 -24.76 -2.38
CA ASN A 149 16.19 -25.34 -3.46
C ASN A 149 15.72 -24.91 -4.87
N ILE A 150 14.71 -24.06 -4.95
CA ILE A 150 14.24 -23.42 -6.18
C ILE A 150 14.33 -21.90 -6.02
N ASP A 151 14.26 -21.20 -7.15
CA ASP A 151 14.28 -19.72 -7.14
C ASP A 151 12.88 -19.16 -6.84
N PHE A 152 12.37 -19.49 -5.65
CA PHE A 152 11.08 -18.96 -5.16
C PHE A 152 11.32 -17.61 -4.47
N VAL A 153 11.03 -16.54 -5.18
CA VAL A 153 11.28 -15.17 -4.68
C VAL A 153 10.07 -14.57 -3.96
N GLY A 154 8.90 -15.22 -3.97
CA GLY A 154 7.71 -14.78 -3.26
C GLY A 154 7.37 -13.33 -3.58
N ALA A 155 7.05 -13.01 -4.84
CA ALA A 155 6.75 -11.64 -5.23
C ALA A 155 5.37 -11.20 -4.76
N ASN A 156 4.38 -12.10 -4.85
CA ASN A 156 3.07 -11.93 -4.26
C ASN A 156 3.06 -12.37 -2.81
N ASP A 157 3.64 -13.54 -2.57
CA ASP A 157 3.72 -14.24 -1.30
C ASP A 157 4.81 -13.62 -0.40
N GLY A 158 4.38 -12.81 0.56
CA GLY A 158 5.17 -11.97 1.45
C GLY A 158 5.77 -10.71 0.80
N GLY A 159 5.98 -10.67 -0.52
CA GLY A 159 6.60 -9.54 -1.22
C GLY A 159 5.65 -8.37 -1.45
N SER A 160 4.47 -8.64 -2.03
CA SER A 160 3.44 -7.64 -2.33
C SER A 160 2.93 -6.94 -1.07
N THR A 161 2.70 -7.71 -0.04
CA THR A 161 2.16 -7.29 1.25
C THR A 161 3.18 -6.52 2.08
N THR A 162 4.46 -6.93 2.09
CA THR A 162 5.56 -6.14 2.65
C THR A 162 5.64 -4.78 1.97
N GLY A 163 5.54 -4.73 0.64
CA GLY A 163 5.52 -3.48 -0.11
C GLY A 163 4.33 -2.58 0.24
N LEU A 164 3.13 -3.15 0.40
CA LEU A 164 1.94 -2.42 0.83
C LEU A 164 2.14 -1.81 2.22
N LEU A 165 2.57 -2.61 3.22
CA LEU A 165 2.73 -2.13 4.59
C LEU A 165 3.81 -1.04 4.69
N LEU A 166 4.89 -1.11 3.93
CA LEU A 166 5.90 -0.05 3.87
C LEU A 166 5.34 1.26 3.29
N ALA A 167 4.51 1.18 2.25
CA ALA A 167 3.86 2.36 1.70
C ALA A 167 2.79 2.95 2.65
N ILE A 168 2.09 2.10 3.42
CA ILE A 168 1.22 2.54 4.53
C ILE A 168 2.05 3.22 5.63
N ALA A 169 3.24 2.68 5.97
CA ALA A 169 4.14 3.31 6.94
C ALA A 169 4.53 4.73 6.51
N ASP A 170 4.87 4.94 5.24
CA ASP A 170 5.17 6.28 4.70
C ASP A 170 4.00 7.26 4.92
N LYS A 171 2.78 6.81 4.63
CA LYS A 171 1.58 7.62 4.81
C LYS A 171 1.34 7.96 6.29
N LEU A 172 1.38 6.97 7.16
CA LEU A 172 1.18 7.15 8.60
C LEU A 172 2.30 8.02 9.22
N ARG A 173 3.53 7.88 8.77
CA ARG A 173 4.68 8.71 9.15
C ARG A 173 4.44 10.17 8.79
N ALA A 174 3.94 10.45 7.58
CA ALA A 174 3.58 11.80 7.16
C ALA A 174 2.45 12.40 8.00
N GLU A 175 1.44 11.61 8.36
CA GLU A 175 0.32 12.04 9.20
C GLU A 175 0.76 12.31 10.65
N THR A 176 1.71 11.53 11.19
CA THR A 176 2.21 11.67 12.57
C THR A 176 3.46 12.55 12.70
N ALA A 177 3.94 13.13 11.59
CA ALA A 177 5.11 13.99 11.59
C ALA A 177 5.01 15.16 12.59
N GLY A 178 6.12 15.50 13.24
CA GLY A 178 6.16 16.57 14.25
C GLY A 178 5.48 16.20 15.58
N GLY A 179 5.33 14.91 15.87
CA GLY A 179 4.72 14.43 17.12
C GLY A 179 3.18 14.46 17.14
N ARG A 180 2.55 14.65 15.99
CA ARG A 180 1.09 14.54 15.85
C ARG A 180 0.63 13.11 16.15
N LYS A 181 -0.66 12.99 16.42
CA LYS A 181 -1.34 11.69 16.56
C LYS A 181 -2.35 11.56 15.43
N LEU A 182 -2.61 10.31 15.01
CA LEU A 182 -3.77 10.01 14.17
C LEU A 182 -5.05 10.39 14.94
N ASP A 183 -6.08 10.84 14.23
CA ASP A 183 -7.36 11.23 14.86
C ASP A 183 -8.09 10.03 15.48
N GLY A 184 -7.82 8.81 14.98
CA GLY A 184 -8.41 7.55 15.40
C GLY A 184 -7.59 6.78 16.44
N TYR A 185 -7.68 5.44 16.36
CA TYR A 185 -6.87 4.52 17.14
C TYR A 185 -5.40 4.56 16.69
N SER A 186 -4.49 4.09 17.55
CA SER A 186 -3.12 3.81 17.13
C SER A 186 -3.12 2.74 16.04
N VAL A 187 -2.25 2.87 15.04
CA VAL A 187 -2.06 1.87 14.00
C VAL A 187 -0.69 1.23 14.18
N TRP A 188 -0.66 -0.09 14.29
CA TRP A 188 0.57 -0.86 14.40
C TRP A 188 0.72 -1.73 13.15
N LEU A 189 1.89 -1.69 12.54
CA LEU A 189 2.25 -2.56 11.42
C LEU A 189 3.13 -3.69 11.97
N VAL A 190 2.82 -4.91 11.59
CA VAL A 190 3.55 -6.09 12.03
C VAL A 190 4.00 -6.88 10.80
N PHE A 191 5.30 -7.14 10.72
CA PHE A 191 5.90 -8.02 9.74
C PHE A 191 6.30 -9.29 10.50
N PHE A 192 5.56 -10.37 10.26
CA PHE A 192 5.78 -11.66 10.92
C PHE A 192 6.93 -12.42 10.25
N ASP A 193 7.60 -13.25 11.06
CA ASP A 193 8.65 -14.18 10.62
C ASP A 193 8.23 -15.62 10.89
N GLY A 194 8.42 -16.48 9.92
CA GLY A 194 8.07 -17.90 10.06
C GLY A 194 6.56 -18.12 10.05
N GLU A 195 5.84 -17.47 9.16
CA GLU A 195 4.48 -17.84 8.81
C GLU A 195 4.49 -19.19 8.12
N GLU A 196 5.39 -19.37 7.17
CA GLU A 196 5.60 -20.53 6.33
C GLU A 196 6.13 -21.75 7.10
N ALA A 197 5.71 -22.94 6.65
CA ALA A 197 6.17 -24.20 7.25
C ALA A 197 7.65 -24.48 7.00
N PHE A 198 8.30 -25.17 7.94
CA PHE A 198 9.67 -25.67 7.75
C PHE A 198 9.72 -27.03 7.04
N VAL A 199 8.70 -27.85 7.19
CA VAL A 199 8.60 -29.18 6.56
C VAL A 199 7.22 -29.39 5.92
N ASN A 200 6.15 -29.37 6.72
CA ASN A 200 4.79 -29.55 6.25
C ASN A 200 3.85 -28.64 7.02
N TRP A 201 2.99 -27.93 6.32
CA TRP A 201 1.99 -27.08 6.94
C TRP A 201 1.14 -27.84 7.97
N SER A 202 1.11 -27.32 9.17
CA SER A 202 0.29 -27.82 10.26
C SER A 202 0.18 -26.77 11.36
N GLU A 203 -0.76 -26.94 12.30
CA GLU A 203 -0.91 -26.06 13.46
C GLU A 203 0.38 -25.89 14.30
N SER A 204 1.30 -26.85 14.25
CA SER A 204 2.58 -26.80 14.96
C SER A 204 3.76 -26.37 14.07
N ASP A 205 3.65 -26.48 12.75
CA ASP A 205 4.69 -26.15 11.78
C ASP A 205 4.19 -25.11 10.78
N SER A 206 3.81 -23.95 11.29
CA SER A 206 3.44 -22.74 10.55
C SER A 206 3.22 -21.58 11.54
N THR A 207 3.03 -20.36 11.03
CA THR A 207 2.58 -19.17 11.78
C THR A 207 3.34 -18.93 13.09
N TYR A 208 4.65 -19.22 13.11
CA TYR A 208 5.48 -19.14 14.32
C TYR A 208 5.51 -17.72 14.90
N GLY A 209 5.67 -16.70 14.04
CA GLY A 209 5.75 -15.30 14.44
C GLY A 209 4.47 -14.79 15.08
N SER A 210 3.33 -15.06 14.45
CA SER A 210 2.02 -14.63 14.96
C SER A 210 1.61 -15.39 16.19
N ARG A 211 1.87 -16.72 16.26
CA ARG A 211 1.64 -17.52 17.49
C ARG A 211 2.46 -16.99 18.66
N HIS A 212 3.75 -16.69 18.44
CA HIS A 212 4.63 -16.11 19.45
C HIS A 212 4.10 -14.76 19.93
N LEU A 213 3.81 -13.84 18.99
CA LEU A 213 3.41 -12.48 19.31
C LEU A 213 2.03 -12.43 19.98
N ALA A 214 1.06 -13.22 19.49
CA ALA A 214 -0.26 -13.31 20.11
C ALA A 214 -0.16 -13.84 21.56
N ALA A 215 0.67 -14.85 21.80
CA ALA A 215 0.91 -15.35 23.16
C ALA A 215 1.64 -14.35 24.07
N LYS A 216 2.60 -13.58 23.54
CA LYS A 216 3.29 -12.49 24.24
C LYS A 216 2.31 -11.41 24.65
N TRP A 217 1.50 -10.93 23.69
CA TRP A 217 0.53 -9.85 23.91
C TRP A 217 -0.69 -10.26 24.76
N ASP A 218 -0.99 -11.56 24.83
CA ASP A 218 -1.97 -12.09 25.78
C ASP A 218 -1.46 -11.99 27.22
N ARG A 219 -0.22 -12.45 27.44
CA ARG A 219 0.42 -12.42 28.76
C ARG A 219 0.60 -11.01 29.35
N ASP A 220 0.94 -10.03 28.50
CA ASP A 220 1.17 -8.65 28.93
C ASP A 220 -0.09 -7.75 28.88
N GLY A 221 -1.21 -8.31 28.40
CA GLY A 221 -2.50 -7.63 28.33
C GLY A 221 -2.69 -6.72 27.10
N THR A 222 -1.74 -6.69 26.17
CA THR A 222 -1.80 -5.87 24.95
C THR A 222 -2.99 -6.26 24.07
N LEU A 223 -3.35 -7.56 23.99
CA LEU A 223 -4.49 -8.03 23.18
C LEU A 223 -5.80 -7.30 23.50
N LYS A 224 -6.02 -6.93 24.78
CA LYS A 224 -7.24 -6.23 25.23
C LYS A 224 -7.41 -4.84 24.60
N ARG A 225 -6.32 -4.27 24.10
CA ARG A 225 -6.32 -2.95 23.43
C ARG A 225 -6.57 -3.06 21.94
N ILE A 226 -6.41 -4.24 21.34
CA ILE A 226 -6.57 -4.43 19.90
C ILE A 226 -8.06 -4.42 19.56
N LYS A 227 -8.45 -3.46 18.72
CA LYS A 227 -9.83 -3.27 18.24
C LYS A 227 -10.08 -4.11 17.00
N ALA A 228 -9.06 -4.29 16.16
CA ALA A 228 -9.10 -5.10 14.96
C ALA A 228 -7.67 -5.51 14.56
N PHE A 229 -7.54 -6.70 14.00
CA PHE A 229 -6.36 -7.15 13.29
C PHE A 229 -6.73 -7.45 11.83
N MET A 230 -6.03 -6.84 10.90
CA MET A 230 -6.21 -7.02 9.46
C MET A 230 -4.91 -7.62 8.90
N LEU A 231 -4.97 -8.87 8.49
CA LEU A 231 -3.87 -9.53 7.80
C LEU A 231 -3.96 -9.23 6.31
N ALA A 232 -2.81 -9.06 5.67
CA ALA A 232 -2.66 -9.00 4.23
C ALA A 232 -1.78 -10.15 3.79
N ASP A 233 -2.27 -10.98 2.88
CA ASP A 233 -1.51 -12.02 2.24
C ASP A 233 -1.85 -12.16 0.75
N MET A 234 -0.81 -12.30 -0.11
CA MET A 234 -0.90 -12.52 -1.56
C MET A 234 -1.81 -11.53 -2.33
N ILE A 235 -1.83 -10.25 -1.95
CA ILE A 235 -2.77 -9.23 -2.47
C ILE A 235 -2.29 -8.50 -3.74
N GLY A 236 -1.20 -8.91 -4.34
CA GLY A 236 -0.59 -8.19 -5.48
C GLY A 236 -1.00 -8.71 -6.85
N ASP A 237 -1.71 -9.83 -6.98
CA ASP A 237 -2.05 -10.47 -8.25
C ASP A 237 -2.65 -9.46 -9.25
N LYS A 238 -2.20 -9.54 -10.50
CA LYS A 238 -2.79 -8.74 -11.59
C LYS A 238 -4.25 -9.02 -11.82
N ASP A 239 -4.68 -10.26 -11.60
CA ASP A 239 -6.04 -10.76 -11.73
C ASP A 239 -6.75 -10.83 -10.37
N LEU A 240 -6.48 -9.89 -9.48
CA LEU A 240 -6.94 -9.80 -8.09
C LEU A 240 -8.36 -10.29 -7.86
N ASP A 241 -8.52 -11.27 -6.96
CA ASP A 241 -9.80 -11.82 -6.47
C ASP A 241 -9.71 -12.19 -4.98
N ILE A 242 -9.84 -11.21 -4.11
CA ILE A 242 -9.78 -11.41 -2.66
C ILE A 242 -10.97 -12.30 -2.22
N GLN A 243 -10.64 -13.51 -1.78
CA GLN A 243 -11.66 -14.44 -1.28
C GLN A 243 -12.07 -14.06 0.15
N ARG A 244 -13.30 -14.43 0.51
CA ARG A 244 -13.76 -14.32 1.89
C ARG A 244 -13.23 -15.50 2.70
N GLU A 245 -12.27 -15.25 3.57
CA GLU A 245 -11.83 -16.24 4.53
C GLU A 245 -12.93 -16.48 5.59
N THR A 246 -13.26 -17.76 5.85
CA THR A 246 -14.50 -18.14 6.57
C THR A 246 -14.44 -17.94 8.09
N ALA A 247 -13.26 -17.98 8.70
CA ALA A 247 -13.07 -17.72 10.14
C ALA A 247 -13.03 -16.21 10.46
N SER A 248 -12.79 -15.38 9.45
CA SER A 248 -12.70 -13.92 9.59
C SER A 248 -13.92 -13.31 10.27
N THR A 249 -13.68 -12.35 11.17
CA THR A 249 -14.72 -11.68 11.97
C THR A 249 -15.73 -10.97 11.08
N GLY A 250 -17.00 -11.36 11.13
CA GLY A 250 -18.06 -10.94 10.20
C GLY A 250 -18.19 -9.42 10.07
N TRP A 251 -18.14 -8.66 11.17
CA TRP A 251 -18.27 -7.20 11.07
C TRP A 251 -17.04 -6.53 10.40
N LEU A 252 -15.84 -7.14 10.47
CA LEU A 252 -14.68 -6.66 9.70
C LEU A 252 -14.87 -6.93 8.22
N VAL A 253 -15.36 -8.11 7.86
CA VAL A 253 -15.76 -8.45 6.46
C VAL A 253 -16.74 -7.42 5.92
N ASP A 254 -17.75 -7.02 6.70
CA ASP A 254 -18.73 -6.00 6.30
C ASP A 254 -18.08 -4.62 6.10
N LEU A 255 -17.10 -4.24 6.93
CA LEU A 255 -16.38 -2.97 6.77
C LEU A 255 -15.46 -2.97 5.55
N VAL A 256 -14.74 -4.07 5.30
CA VAL A 256 -13.92 -4.24 4.09
C VAL A 256 -14.80 -4.16 2.84
N ARG A 257 -15.96 -4.87 2.83
CA ARG A 257 -16.92 -4.79 1.73
C ARG A 257 -17.44 -3.36 1.52
N LYS A 258 -17.74 -2.64 2.60
CA LYS A 258 -18.15 -1.23 2.54
C LYS A 258 -17.03 -0.32 2.00
N ALA A 259 -15.79 -0.57 2.39
CA ALA A 259 -14.63 0.15 1.88
C ALA A 259 -14.45 -0.11 0.38
N ALA A 260 -14.49 -1.36 -0.05
CA ALA A 260 -14.42 -1.73 -1.46
C ALA A 260 -15.53 -1.08 -2.28
N HIS A 261 -16.77 -1.12 -1.80
CA HIS A 261 -17.93 -0.50 -2.46
C HIS A 261 -17.76 1.02 -2.66
N LYS A 262 -17.20 1.72 -1.68
CA LYS A 262 -16.92 3.17 -1.77
C LYS A 262 -16.10 3.54 -2.98
N TYR A 263 -15.17 2.69 -3.39
CA TYR A 263 -14.27 2.93 -4.52
C TYR A 263 -14.71 2.20 -5.81
N GLY A 264 -15.85 1.47 -5.78
CA GLY A 264 -16.31 0.68 -6.92
C GLY A 264 -15.48 -0.58 -7.17
N TYR A 265 -14.88 -1.13 -6.12
CA TYR A 265 -14.01 -2.32 -6.16
C TYR A 265 -14.74 -3.62 -5.80
N ASP A 266 -16.09 -3.61 -5.72
CA ASP A 266 -16.91 -4.76 -5.30
C ASP A 266 -16.51 -6.08 -5.99
N ARG A 267 -16.14 -6.01 -7.28
CA ARG A 267 -15.81 -7.21 -8.07
C ARG A 267 -14.51 -7.91 -7.63
N TYR A 268 -13.65 -7.23 -6.88
CA TYR A 268 -12.37 -7.77 -6.43
C TYR A 268 -12.44 -8.38 -5.03
N PHE A 269 -13.56 -8.20 -4.30
CA PHE A 269 -13.66 -8.60 -2.91
C PHE A 269 -14.82 -9.54 -2.67
N PHE A 270 -14.52 -10.73 -2.12
CA PHE A 270 -15.47 -11.66 -1.52
C PHE A 270 -16.54 -12.20 -2.47
N GLN A 271 -16.18 -12.41 -3.75
CA GLN A 271 -17.04 -13.09 -4.71
C GLN A 271 -17.09 -14.59 -4.42
N THR A 272 -16.01 -15.15 -3.95
CA THR A 272 -15.84 -16.52 -3.50
C THR A 272 -15.50 -16.57 -2.02
N GLN A 273 -15.49 -17.76 -1.44
CA GLN A 273 -15.08 -17.97 -0.05
C GLN A 273 -14.20 -19.21 0.08
N MET A 274 -13.31 -19.16 1.07
CA MET A 274 -12.38 -20.25 1.37
C MET A 274 -12.14 -20.36 2.86
N ALA A 275 -11.56 -21.46 3.30
CA ALA A 275 -10.97 -21.60 4.62
C ALA A 275 -9.46 -21.73 4.44
N VAL A 276 -8.70 -20.93 5.17
CA VAL A 276 -7.24 -20.99 5.22
C VAL A 276 -6.76 -20.85 6.66
N GLU A 277 -5.66 -21.51 6.99
CA GLU A 277 -4.95 -21.28 8.23
C GLU A 277 -3.84 -20.27 7.97
N ASP A 278 -3.82 -19.16 8.75
CA ASP A 278 -2.89 -18.08 8.54
C ASP A 278 -2.67 -17.27 9.84
N ASP A 279 -1.80 -16.26 9.80
CA ASP A 279 -1.37 -15.41 10.91
C ASP A 279 -2.50 -14.70 11.68
N HIS A 280 -3.70 -14.59 11.11
CA HIS A 280 -4.88 -14.05 11.80
C HIS A 280 -5.44 -15.01 12.86
N LEU A 281 -5.32 -16.34 12.66
CA LEU A 281 -5.92 -17.34 13.54
C LEU A 281 -5.37 -17.33 14.98
N PRO A 282 -4.07 -17.16 15.24
CA PRO A 282 -3.54 -17.06 16.61
C PRO A 282 -4.17 -15.93 17.43
N PHE A 283 -4.56 -14.83 16.78
CA PHE A 283 -5.25 -13.69 17.40
C PHE A 283 -6.74 -13.97 17.57
N LEU A 284 -7.41 -14.52 16.55
CA LEU A 284 -8.82 -14.95 16.64
C LEU A 284 -9.05 -15.94 17.78
N LYS A 285 -8.20 -16.98 17.90
CA LYS A 285 -8.27 -17.99 18.98
C LYS A 285 -8.15 -17.37 20.37
N ARG A 286 -7.65 -16.11 20.49
CA ARG A 286 -7.52 -15.33 21.74
C ARG A 286 -8.55 -14.21 21.87
N GLY A 287 -9.57 -14.21 20.99
CA GLY A 287 -10.70 -13.28 21.07
C GLY A 287 -10.44 -11.90 20.47
N VAL A 288 -9.37 -11.70 19.72
CA VAL A 288 -9.14 -10.48 18.93
C VAL A 288 -9.97 -10.54 17.66
N PRO A 289 -10.80 -9.53 17.36
CA PRO A 289 -11.44 -9.47 16.05
C PRO A 289 -10.39 -9.37 14.94
N ALA A 290 -10.36 -10.36 14.05
CA ALA A 290 -9.38 -10.41 12.97
C ALA A 290 -10.02 -10.74 11.63
N ILE A 291 -9.39 -10.32 10.54
CA ILE A 291 -9.74 -10.64 9.17
C ILE A 291 -8.47 -10.94 8.39
N ASP A 292 -8.56 -11.93 7.53
CA ASP A 292 -7.58 -12.21 6.52
C ASP A 292 -8.06 -11.67 5.18
N ILE A 293 -7.22 -10.87 4.54
CA ILE A 293 -7.43 -10.27 3.22
C ILE A 293 -6.41 -10.94 2.30
N ILE A 294 -6.88 -11.98 1.62
CA ILE A 294 -6.03 -12.89 0.86
C ILE A 294 -6.60 -13.20 -0.51
N ASP A 295 -5.72 -13.30 -1.51
CA ASP A 295 -5.97 -13.84 -2.83
C ASP A 295 -5.14 -15.11 -3.04
N LEU A 296 -5.74 -16.27 -2.73
CA LEU A 296 -5.04 -17.57 -2.82
C LEU A 296 -5.11 -18.18 -4.23
N ASP A 297 -6.04 -17.74 -5.10
CA ASP A 297 -6.17 -18.22 -6.47
C ASP A 297 -5.17 -17.50 -7.41
N TYR A 298 -3.88 -17.78 -7.20
CA TYR A 298 -2.78 -17.07 -7.83
C TYR A 298 -2.34 -17.73 -9.14
N GLY A 299 -2.72 -17.10 -10.25
CA GLY A 299 -2.49 -17.57 -11.60
C GLY A 299 -3.41 -18.73 -12.03
N PRO A 300 -3.38 -19.16 -13.30
CA PRO A 300 -4.26 -20.19 -13.83
C PRO A 300 -4.18 -21.49 -13.03
N ASN A 301 -5.29 -21.92 -12.40
CA ASN A 301 -5.35 -23.08 -11.51
C ASN A 301 -4.34 -23.01 -10.36
N ASN A 302 -4.12 -21.85 -9.80
CA ASN A 302 -3.19 -21.60 -8.69
C ASN A 302 -1.73 -21.99 -9.02
N SER A 303 -1.31 -21.82 -10.27
CA SER A 303 -0.01 -22.32 -10.77
C SER A 303 1.19 -21.46 -10.38
N TYR A 304 0.98 -20.27 -9.83
CA TYR A 304 2.07 -19.39 -9.39
C TYR A 304 2.38 -19.55 -7.90
N HIS A 305 1.38 -19.91 -7.09
CA HIS A 305 1.52 -20.11 -5.66
C HIS A 305 2.55 -21.19 -5.35
N HIS A 306 3.51 -20.90 -4.47
CA HIS A 306 4.59 -21.77 -4.04
C HIS A 306 5.43 -22.36 -5.20
N THR A 307 5.65 -21.56 -6.25
CA THR A 307 6.50 -21.95 -7.39
C THR A 307 7.48 -20.84 -7.78
N ALA A 308 8.49 -21.18 -8.57
CA ALA A 308 9.41 -20.20 -9.15
C ALA A 308 8.73 -19.21 -10.12
N GLN A 309 7.42 -19.35 -10.36
CA GLN A 309 6.64 -18.40 -11.17
C GLN A 309 6.09 -17.23 -10.37
N ASP A 310 6.17 -17.25 -9.03
CA ASP A 310 5.81 -16.10 -8.21
C ASP A 310 6.85 -14.98 -8.32
N THR A 311 6.70 -14.19 -9.36
CA THR A 311 7.67 -13.16 -9.79
C THR A 311 6.97 -11.81 -10.00
N MET A 312 7.76 -10.72 -10.01
CA MET A 312 7.26 -9.34 -10.11
C MET A 312 6.37 -9.05 -11.32
N ASP A 313 6.51 -9.83 -12.41
CA ASP A 313 5.64 -9.70 -13.59
C ASP A 313 4.22 -10.26 -13.37
N LYS A 314 3.95 -10.93 -12.29
CA LYS A 314 2.61 -11.43 -11.92
C LYS A 314 1.82 -10.46 -11.05
N ILE A 315 2.48 -9.59 -10.32
CA ILE A 315 1.83 -8.59 -9.46
C ILE A 315 1.68 -7.23 -10.15
N SER A 316 0.84 -6.35 -9.61
CA SER A 316 0.57 -5.04 -10.20
C SER A 316 0.45 -3.92 -9.17
N ALA A 317 0.90 -2.72 -9.56
CA ALA A 317 0.65 -1.49 -8.79
C ALA A 317 -0.86 -1.18 -8.66
N LYS A 318 -1.67 -1.61 -9.63
CA LYS A 318 -3.12 -1.43 -9.60
C LYS A 318 -3.76 -2.22 -8.47
N SER A 319 -3.40 -3.49 -8.29
CA SER A 319 -3.91 -4.33 -7.20
C SER A 319 -3.52 -3.72 -5.86
N LEU A 320 -2.25 -3.32 -5.70
CA LEU A 320 -1.78 -2.64 -4.49
C LEU A 320 -2.44 -1.27 -4.24
N THR A 321 -2.92 -0.57 -5.29
CA THR A 321 -3.76 0.63 -5.11
C THR A 321 -5.12 0.25 -4.55
N ILE A 322 -5.75 -0.77 -5.12
CA ILE A 322 -7.07 -1.27 -4.70
C ILE A 322 -7.04 -1.68 -3.23
N ASP A 323 -6.09 -2.53 -2.86
CA ASP A 323 -5.97 -3.00 -1.47
C ASP A 323 -5.58 -1.87 -0.53
N GLY A 324 -4.65 -1.00 -0.91
CA GLY A 324 -4.28 0.16 -0.11
C GLY A 324 -5.45 1.11 0.17
N ASP A 325 -6.30 1.40 -0.84
CA ASP A 325 -7.53 2.18 -0.65
C ASP A 325 -8.48 1.49 0.34
N VAL A 326 -8.65 0.18 0.21
CA VAL A 326 -9.56 -0.60 1.06
C VAL A 326 -9.02 -0.70 2.49
N PHE A 327 -7.73 -0.96 2.68
CA PHE A 327 -7.10 -0.99 4.02
C PHE A 327 -7.25 0.36 4.72
N MET A 328 -6.88 1.46 4.07
CA MET A 328 -6.94 2.80 4.66
C MET A 328 -8.38 3.23 4.97
N GLU A 329 -9.34 2.92 4.09
CA GLU A 329 -10.75 3.21 4.37
C GLU A 329 -11.33 2.32 5.47
N THR A 330 -10.92 1.05 5.55
CA THR A 330 -11.35 0.15 6.62
C THR A 330 -10.87 0.63 7.99
N ILE A 331 -9.61 1.12 8.11
CA ILE A 331 -9.11 1.77 9.32
C ILE A 331 -10.04 2.92 9.71
N ARG A 332 -10.37 3.82 8.77
CA ARG A 332 -11.26 4.96 9.02
C ARG A 332 -12.67 4.53 9.46
N LEU A 333 -13.18 3.43 8.89
CA LEU A 333 -14.49 2.89 9.27
C LEU A 333 -14.47 2.25 10.66
N ILE A 334 -13.37 1.60 11.06
CA ILE A 334 -13.17 1.07 12.42
C ILE A 334 -13.11 2.24 13.42
N ASP A 335 -12.42 3.32 13.09
CA ASP A 335 -12.34 4.53 13.91
C ASP A 335 -13.71 5.19 14.16
N GLY A 336 -14.65 5.02 13.25
CA GLY A 336 -15.99 5.58 13.33
C GLY A 336 -17.02 4.75 14.11
N ARG A 337 -16.60 3.60 14.67
CA ARG A 337 -17.52 2.69 15.41
C ARG A 337 -17.74 3.08 16.88
#